data_f7731c910c265c1114c43b269e8109e7
#
_entry.id   f7731c910c265c1114c43b269e8109e7
#
_cell.length_a   1.000
_cell.length_b   1.000
_cell.length_c   1.000
_cell.angle_alpha   90.00
_cell.angle_beta   90.00
_cell.angle_gamma   90.00
#
_symmetry.space_group_name_H-M   'P 1'
#
loop_
_entity.id
_entity.type
_entity.pdbx_description
1 polymer ?
#
loop_
_entity_poly.entity_id
_entity_poly.type
_entity_poly.pdbx_seq_one_letter_code
_entity_poly.pdbx_strand_id
1 'polypeptide(L)'
;VSYISGAVDMLAAKIGANTRLAAEETQKLATYLGEGETEITEQLVVDLVPEFGEADFFEAAEAFAAGDLAWTLDAIDRHFFHAKDARPLLSSLQGRNRLVIQLRVLIDSGEIDSRSRLNKDVLDRIARKRSVHFADATEKNPLNVFTQNPWYLGRLVPAAAKYNARRLIDFQEQFIRAFEQLLGATKEDQPTIMKELAIRCLGRAN
;
A
#
# COMPACT_ATOMS: atom_id res chain seq x y z
N VAL A 1 -4.84 8.15 27.95
CA VAL A 1 -4.12 8.52 26.72
C VAL A 1 -5.13 8.57 25.59
N SER A 2 -5.10 9.61 24.78
CA SER A 2 -5.98 9.82 23.63
C SER A 2 -5.17 9.95 22.34
N TYR A 3 -5.81 9.65 21.22
CA TYR A 3 -5.22 9.88 19.89
C TYR A 3 -5.66 11.24 19.36
N ILE A 4 -4.74 12.02 18.83
CA ILE A 4 -5.12 13.21 18.05
C ILE A 4 -5.56 12.82 16.64
N SER A 5 -6.21 13.79 15.95
CA SER A 5 -6.69 13.58 14.58
C SER A 5 -5.58 13.05 13.65
N GLY A 6 -5.86 11.97 12.95
CA GLY A 6 -4.93 11.33 12.01
C GLY A 6 -4.05 10.23 12.61
N ALA A 7 -3.74 10.24 13.93
CA ALA A 7 -2.88 9.24 14.54
C ALA A 7 -3.49 7.82 14.53
N VAL A 8 -4.82 7.71 14.67
CA VAL A 8 -5.52 6.42 14.54
C VAL A 8 -5.45 5.89 13.11
N ASP A 9 -5.65 6.75 12.13
CA ASP A 9 -5.56 6.37 10.72
C ASP A 9 -4.13 5.95 10.36
N MET A 10 -3.12 6.64 10.93
CA MET A 10 -1.72 6.29 10.78
C MET A 10 -1.42 4.94 11.41
N LEU A 11 -1.88 4.68 12.63
CA LEU A 11 -1.72 3.38 13.29
C LEU A 11 -2.36 2.27 12.45
N ALA A 12 -3.61 2.46 12.03
CA ALA A 12 -4.31 1.49 11.18
C ALA A 12 -3.59 1.23 9.84
N ALA A 13 -2.99 2.26 9.24
CA ALA A 13 -2.19 2.12 8.03
C ALA A 13 -0.94 1.27 8.24
N LYS A 14 -0.30 1.37 9.41
CA LYS A 14 0.92 0.62 9.74
C LYS A 14 0.67 -0.82 10.17
N ILE A 15 -0.44 -1.09 10.87
CA ILE A 15 -0.70 -2.41 11.48
C ILE A 15 -1.78 -3.22 10.75
N GLY A 16 -2.47 -2.63 9.77
CA GLY A 16 -3.61 -3.27 9.09
C GLY A 16 -4.81 -3.51 10.00
N ALA A 17 -5.56 -4.58 9.73
CA ALA A 17 -6.78 -4.94 10.48
C ALA A 17 -6.53 -5.78 11.74
N ASN A 18 -5.29 -5.88 12.22
CA ASN A 18 -4.93 -6.70 13.37
C ASN A 18 -5.23 -5.99 14.69
N THR A 19 -6.40 -6.28 15.28
CA THR A 19 -6.87 -5.65 16.54
C THR A 19 -6.00 -5.96 17.75
N ARG A 20 -5.39 -7.15 17.82
CA ARG A 20 -4.46 -7.52 18.90
C ARG A 20 -3.21 -6.66 18.83
N LEU A 21 -2.62 -6.53 17.65
CA LEU A 21 -1.45 -5.70 17.43
C LEU A 21 -1.77 -4.22 17.69
N ALA A 22 -2.97 -3.76 17.32
CA ALA A 22 -3.44 -2.41 17.66
C ALA A 22 -3.40 -2.16 19.17
N ALA A 23 -3.85 -3.11 19.97
CA ALA A 23 -3.82 -2.99 21.43
C ALA A 23 -2.40 -2.99 21.98
N GLU A 24 -1.51 -3.87 21.49
CA GLU A 24 -0.11 -3.96 21.90
C GLU A 24 0.67 -2.67 21.55
N GLU A 25 0.49 -2.14 20.34
CA GLU A 25 1.12 -0.89 19.91
C GLU A 25 0.57 0.34 20.65
N THR A 26 -0.75 0.38 20.90
CA THR A 26 -1.36 1.44 21.74
C THR A 26 -0.78 1.42 23.15
N GLN A 27 -0.63 0.25 23.76
CA GLN A 27 -0.02 0.11 25.08
C GLN A 27 1.42 0.57 25.09
N LYS A 28 2.21 0.24 24.06
CA LYS A 28 3.60 0.69 23.92
C LYS A 28 3.68 2.22 23.80
N LEU A 29 2.87 2.82 22.94
CA LEU A 29 2.81 4.27 22.75
C LEU A 29 2.42 4.99 24.04
N ALA A 30 1.41 4.47 24.75
CA ALA A 30 0.99 5.02 26.05
C ALA A 30 2.11 4.92 27.10
N THR A 31 2.85 3.82 27.12
CA THR A 31 4.00 3.63 28.02
C THR A 31 5.13 4.58 27.71
N TYR A 32 5.38 4.84 26.44
CA TYR A 32 6.43 5.77 26.00
C TYR A 32 6.16 7.22 26.41
N LEU A 33 4.89 7.66 26.35
CA LEU A 33 4.49 9.02 26.75
C LEU A 33 4.70 9.27 28.27
N GLY A 34 4.64 8.23 29.10
CA GLY A 34 4.81 8.37 30.55
C GLY A 34 3.67 9.15 31.22
N GLU A 35 3.97 9.76 32.39
CA GLU A 35 2.97 10.44 33.22
C GLU A 35 2.67 11.90 32.79
N GLY A 36 3.40 12.46 31.84
CA GLY A 36 3.33 13.90 31.49
C GLY A 36 2.56 14.20 30.20
N GLU A 37 2.57 13.31 29.24
CA GLU A 37 1.93 13.50 27.95
C GLU A 37 0.76 12.53 27.80
N THR A 38 -0.36 13.03 27.31
CA THR A 38 -1.61 12.22 27.21
C THR A 38 -2.08 12.01 25.77
N GLU A 39 -1.39 12.60 24.79
CA GLU A 39 -1.83 12.59 23.39
C GLU A 39 -0.84 11.85 22.49
N ILE A 40 -1.34 10.83 21.78
CA ILE A 40 -0.61 10.11 20.75
C ILE A 40 -0.76 10.87 19.43
N THR A 41 0.37 11.38 18.93
CA THR A 41 0.46 12.13 17.67
C THR A 41 0.75 11.21 16.47
N GLU A 42 0.45 11.68 15.25
CA GLU A 42 0.87 10.98 14.02
C GLU A 42 2.39 10.75 13.98
N GLN A 43 3.17 11.76 14.39
CA GLN A 43 4.63 11.65 14.38
C GLN A 43 5.11 10.57 15.35
N LEU A 44 4.53 10.48 16.53
CA LEU A 44 4.86 9.44 17.51
C LEU A 44 4.56 8.03 16.95
N VAL A 45 3.44 7.88 16.27
CA VAL A 45 3.09 6.62 15.58
C VAL A 45 4.08 6.31 14.46
N VAL A 46 4.49 7.32 13.67
CA VAL A 46 5.49 7.14 12.61
C VAL A 46 6.82 6.63 13.18
N ASP A 47 7.28 7.23 14.28
CA ASP A 47 8.61 7.00 14.85
C ASP A 47 8.70 5.67 15.63
N LEU A 48 7.63 5.30 16.34
CA LEU A 48 7.68 4.18 17.29
C LEU A 48 6.93 2.92 16.84
N VAL A 49 5.95 3.03 15.94
CA VAL A 49 5.23 1.86 15.45
C VAL A 49 5.89 1.36 14.18
N PRO A 50 6.49 0.16 14.21
CA PRO A 50 6.98 -0.48 12.99
C PRO A 50 5.80 -0.75 12.03
N GLU A 51 6.10 -0.98 10.78
CA GLU A 51 5.08 -1.45 9.84
C GLU A 51 4.83 -2.94 10.07
N PHE A 52 3.83 -3.21 10.87
CA PHE A 52 3.33 -4.54 11.11
C PHE A 52 2.14 -4.82 10.17
N GLY A 53 2.21 -4.71 8.99
CA GLY A 53 1.16 -5.30 8.21
C GLY A 53 1.57 -6.72 7.90
N GLU A 54 0.79 -7.75 8.30
CA GLU A 54 1.00 -9.11 7.83
C GLU A 54 2.32 -9.19 7.02
N ALA A 55 3.43 -9.18 7.78
CA ALA A 55 4.71 -8.53 7.40
C ALA A 55 5.24 -8.90 6.00
N ASP A 56 4.96 -10.14 5.58
CA ASP A 56 5.61 -10.69 4.39
C ASP A 56 4.93 -10.26 3.08
N PHE A 57 3.60 -10.13 3.02
CA PHE A 57 2.96 -9.74 1.75
C PHE A 57 3.00 -8.24 1.50
N PHE A 58 3.04 -7.41 2.56
CA PHE A 58 3.27 -5.97 2.40
C PHE A 58 4.70 -5.70 1.95
N GLU A 59 5.68 -6.44 2.46
CA GLU A 59 7.05 -6.35 2.00
C GLU A 59 7.17 -6.69 0.51
N ALA A 60 6.54 -7.79 0.06
CA ALA A 60 6.54 -8.15 -1.34
C ALA A 60 5.86 -7.10 -2.22
N ALA A 61 4.77 -6.48 -1.74
CA ALA A 61 4.10 -5.40 -2.47
C ALA A 61 4.94 -4.10 -2.50
N GLU A 62 5.74 -3.84 -1.48
CA GLU A 62 6.67 -2.71 -1.45
C GLU A 62 7.85 -2.92 -2.38
N ALA A 63 8.49 -4.07 -2.31
CA ALA A 63 9.58 -4.48 -3.20
C ALA A 63 9.14 -4.42 -4.68
N PHE A 64 7.93 -4.92 -4.96
CA PHE A 64 7.34 -4.86 -6.29
C PHE A 64 7.15 -3.41 -6.76
N ALA A 65 6.58 -2.55 -5.92
CA ALA A 65 6.37 -1.14 -6.25
C ALA A 65 7.71 -0.39 -6.45
N ALA A 66 8.74 -0.72 -5.68
CA ALA A 66 10.10 -0.23 -5.87
C ALA A 66 10.71 -0.71 -7.20
N GLY A 67 10.16 -1.79 -7.77
CA GLY A 67 10.66 -2.42 -9.01
C GLY A 67 11.99 -3.14 -8.79
N ASP A 68 12.19 -3.68 -7.60
CA ASP A 68 13.31 -4.53 -7.23
C ASP A 68 12.88 -6.00 -7.32
N LEU A 69 13.28 -6.66 -8.41
CA LEU A 69 12.92 -8.05 -8.67
C LEU A 69 13.51 -9.00 -7.63
N ALA A 70 14.78 -8.81 -7.25
CA ALA A 70 15.46 -9.70 -6.31
C ALA A 70 14.78 -9.64 -4.95
N TRP A 71 14.57 -8.43 -4.41
CA TRP A 71 13.85 -8.24 -3.16
C TRP A 71 12.40 -8.77 -3.24
N THR A 72 11.72 -8.57 -4.39
CA THR A 72 10.35 -9.09 -4.57
C THR A 72 10.31 -10.61 -4.50
N LEU A 73 11.25 -11.31 -5.14
CA LEU A 73 11.33 -12.77 -5.11
C LEU A 73 11.61 -13.29 -3.71
N ASP A 74 12.55 -12.67 -2.99
CA ASP A 74 12.88 -13.02 -1.61
C ASP A 74 11.69 -12.80 -0.66
N ALA A 75 10.96 -11.72 -0.83
CA ALA A 75 9.77 -11.42 -0.03
C ALA A 75 8.62 -12.39 -0.33
N ILE A 76 8.44 -12.83 -1.59
CA ILE A 76 7.50 -13.90 -1.94
C ILE A 76 7.88 -15.21 -1.25
N ASP A 77 9.17 -15.58 -1.23
CA ASP A 77 9.63 -16.79 -0.54
C ASP A 77 9.36 -16.74 0.96
N ARG A 78 9.61 -15.60 1.61
CA ARG A 78 9.27 -15.41 3.03
C ARG A 78 7.77 -15.52 3.28
N HIS A 79 6.94 -14.91 2.43
CA HIS A 79 5.48 -15.03 2.53
C HIS A 79 5.05 -16.52 2.54
N PHE A 80 5.53 -17.31 1.59
CA PHE A 80 5.14 -18.72 1.49
C PHE A 80 5.79 -19.62 2.54
N PHE A 81 6.84 -19.18 3.20
CA PHE A 81 7.38 -19.86 4.36
C PHE A 81 6.41 -19.81 5.56
N HIS A 82 5.72 -18.68 5.75
CA HIS A 82 4.78 -18.46 6.86
C HIS A 82 3.31 -18.67 6.47
N ALA A 83 2.92 -18.37 5.27
CA ALA A 83 1.55 -18.44 4.75
C ALA A 83 1.49 -19.32 3.50
N LYS A 84 0.39 -20.08 3.35
CA LYS A 84 0.20 -21.02 2.22
C LYS A 84 -0.86 -20.53 1.22
N ASP A 85 -1.13 -19.24 1.15
CA ASP A 85 -2.16 -18.67 0.28
C ASP A 85 -1.63 -17.43 -0.44
N ALA A 86 -1.63 -17.48 -1.77
CA ALA A 86 -1.21 -16.38 -2.63
C ALA A 86 -2.24 -15.24 -2.73
N ARG A 87 -3.51 -15.49 -2.42
CA ARG A 87 -4.60 -14.53 -2.67
C ARG A 87 -4.47 -13.21 -1.90
N PRO A 88 -4.09 -13.20 -0.61
CA PRO A 88 -3.84 -11.96 0.12
C PRO A 88 -2.70 -11.16 -0.50
N LEU A 89 -1.60 -11.82 -0.88
CA LEU A 89 -0.47 -11.19 -1.55
C LEU A 89 -0.87 -10.56 -2.89
N LEU A 90 -1.56 -11.32 -3.74
CA LEU A 90 -2.02 -10.82 -5.04
C LEU A 90 -3.03 -9.67 -4.89
N SER A 91 -3.94 -9.75 -3.91
CA SER A 91 -4.90 -8.68 -3.60
C SER A 91 -4.19 -7.39 -3.18
N SER A 92 -3.13 -7.50 -2.36
CA SER A 92 -2.29 -6.35 -1.96
C SER A 92 -1.60 -5.71 -3.15
N LEU A 93 -1.00 -6.51 -4.06
CA LEU A 93 -0.39 -6.00 -5.29
C LEU A 93 -1.40 -5.27 -6.17
N GLN A 94 -2.58 -5.86 -6.38
CA GLN A 94 -3.65 -5.25 -7.19
C GLN A 94 -4.16 -3.94 -6.60
N GLY A 95 -4.47 -3.92 -5.31
CA GLY A 95 -4.96 -2.74 -4.62
C GLY A 95 -3.96 -1.59 -4.67
N ARG A 96 -2.69 -1.89 -4.37
CA ARG A 96 -1.60 -0.91 -4.43
C ARG A 96 -1.40 -0.36 -5.84
N ASN A 97 -1.35 -1.23 -6.85
CA ASN A 97 -1.17 -0.79 -8.24
C ASN A 97 -2.31 0.11 -8.73
N ARG A 98 -3.56 -0.13 -8.32
CA ARG A 98 -4.70 0.75 -8.64
C ARG A 98 -4.52 2.16 -8.10
N LEU A 99 -3.99 2.31 -6.88
CA LEU A 99 -3.66 3.62 -6.33
C LEU A 99 -2.49 4.26 -7.08
N VAL A 100 -1.47 3.48 -7.44
CA VAL A 100 -0.31 3.98 -8.22
C VAL A 100 -0.75 4.46 -9.60
N ILE A 101 -1.69 3.77 -10.29
CA ILE A 101 -2.28 4.24 -11.55
C ILE A 101 -2.96 5.61 -11.37
N GLN A 102 -3.77 5.77 -10.32
CA GLN A 102 -4.44 7.04 -10.05
C GLN A 102 -3.44 8.16 -9.74
N LEU A 103 -2.42 7.89 -8.92
CA LEU A 103 -1.33 8.84 -8.67
C LEU A 103 -0.59 9.21 -9.95
N ARG A 104 -0.32 8.24 -10.83
CA ARG A 104 0.30 8.49 -12.14
C ARG A 104 -0.52 9.45 -12.98
N VAL A 105 -1.84 9.26 -13.03
CA VAL A 105 -2.74 10.16 -13.76
C VAL A 105 -2.70 11.58 -13.18
N LEU A 106 -2.64 11.71 -11.85
CA LEU A 106 -2.53 13.03 -11.20
C LEU A 106 -1.17 13.70 -11.46
N ILE A 107 -0.09 12.92 -11.58
CA ILE A 107 1.23 13.43 -11.97
C ILE A 107 1.18 13.88 -13.45
N ASP A 108 0.67 13.05 -14.35
CA ASP A 108 0.59 13.36 -15.78
C ASP A 108 -0.27 14.59 -16.09
N SER A 109 -1.31 14.82 -15.29
CA SER A 109 -2.17 16.01 -15.40
C SER A 109 -1.61 17.25 -14.70
N GLY A 110 -0.43 17.14 -14.06
CA GLY A 110 0.21 18.25 -13.35
C GLY A 110 -0.51 18.67 -12.06
N GLU A 111 -1.39 17.84 -11.52
CA GLU A 111 -2.12 18.15 -10.29
C GLU A 111 -1.33 17.85 -9.03
N ILE A 112 -0.41 16.90 -9.10
CA ILE A 112 0.59 16.64 -8.06
C ILE A 112 1.99 16.64 -8.68
N ASP A 113 2.95 17.17 -7.93
CA ASP A 113 4.37 17.05 -8.25
C ASP A 113 4.94 15.83 -7.54
N SER A 114 5.63 14.97 -8.27
CA SER A 114 6.26 13.76 -7.73
C SER A 114 7.34 14.02 -6.67
N ARG A 115 7.79 15.26 -6.55
CA ARG A 115 8.79 15.72 -5.56
C ARG A 115 8.17 16.40 -4.35
N SER A 116 6.89 16.76 -4.44
CA SER A 116 6.20 17.49 -3.37
C SER A 116 5.53 16.52 -2.40
N ARG A 117 5.56 16.90 -1.12
CA ARG A 117 4.84 16.14 -0.08
C ARG A 117 3.34 16.26 -0.31
N LEU A 118 2.65 15.13 -0.41
CA LEU A 118 1.21 15.08 -0.42
C LEU A 118 0.67 15.44 0.97
N ASN A 119 -0.37 16.26 1.01
CA ASN A 119 -1.13 16.54 2.21
C ASN A 119 -2.64 16.51 1.91
N LYS A 120 -3.44 16.51 2.96
CA LYS A 120 -4.89 16.38 2.84
C LYS A 120 -5.52 17.53 2.05
N ASP A 121 -5.07 18.76 2.25
CA ASP A 121 -5.62 19.93 1.57
C ASP A 121 -5.43 19.88 0.05
N VAL A 122 -4.27 19.38 -0.39
CA VAL A 122 -3.99 19.13 -1.81
C VAL A 122 -4.93 18.09 -2.37
N LEU A 123 -5.08 16.95 -1.68
CA LEU A 123 -5.98 15.87 -2.12
C LEU A 123 -7.43 16.32 -2.14
N ASP A 124 -7.91 17.02 -1.12
CA ASP A 124 -9.29 17.53 -1.04
C ASP A 124 -9.59 18.55 -2.14
N ARG A 125 -8.62 19.41 -2.47
CA ARG A 125 -8.74 20.37 -3.59
C ARG A 125 -8.87 19.64 -4.93
N ILE A 126 -8.05 18.62 -5.17
CA ILE A 126 -8.09 17.83 -6.41
C ILE A 126 -9.38 17.02 -6.47
N ALA A 127 -9.79 16.41 -5.36
CA ALA A 127 -11.04 15.64 -5.27
C ALA A 127 -12.26 16.49 -5.65
N ARG A 128 -12.35 17.73 -5.15
CA ARG A 128 -13.42 18.67 -5.52
C ARG A 128 -13.42 19.00 -7.02
N LYS A 129 -12.24 19.18 -7.60
CA LYS A 129 -12.10 19.47 -9.04
C LYS A 129 -12.52 18.27 -9.90
N ARG A 130 -12.32 17.05 -9.37
CA ARG A 130 -12.60 15.78 -10.06
C ARG A 130 -13.89 15.10 -9.59
N SER A 131 -14.71 15.78 -8.83
CA SER A 131 -15.94 15.22 -8.22
C SER A 131 -16.89 14.57 -9.23
N VAL A 132 -16.97 15.08 -10.46
CA VAL A 132 -17.80 14.51 -11.54
C VAL A 132 -17.42 13.05 -11.85
N HIS A 133 -16.14 12.69 -11.69
CA HIS A 133 -15.64 11.33 -11.97
C HIS A 133 -15.67 10.41 -10.74
N PHE A 134 -15.90 10.97 -9.54
CA PHE A 134 -15.87 10.28 -8.26
C PHE A 134 -17.10 10.60 -7.40
N ALA A 135 -18.22 11.03 -8.03
CA ALA A 135 -19.40 11.58 -7.36
C ALA A 135 -19.96 10.70 -6.23
N ASP A 136 -19.85 9.37 -6.36
CA ASP A 136 -20.36 8.41 -5.37
C ASP A 136 -19.30 7.92 -4.38
N ALA A 137 -18.06 8.43 -4.46
CA ALA A 137 -16.92 7.95 -3.67
C ALA A 137 -16.63 8.85 -2.47
N THR A 138 -17.65 9.26 -1.72
CA THR A 138 -17.51 10.02 -0.46
C THR A 138 -17.18 9.11 0.73
N GLU A 139 -17.50 7.82 0.64
CA GLU A 139 -17.18 6.84 1.68
C GLU A 139 -15.73 6.36 1.55
N LYS A 140 -15.11 6.02 2.69
CA LYS A 140 -13.75 5.49 2.74
C LYS A 140 -13.66 4.22 1.89
N ASN A 141 -12.93 4.31 0.78
CA ASN A 141 -12.75 3.23 -0.17
C ASN A 141 -11.25 2.96 -0.37
N PRO A 142 -10.75 1.74 -0.10
CA PRO A 142 -9.34 1.41 -0.23
C PRO A 142 -8.79 1.54 -1.66
N LEU A 143 -9.67 1.61 -2.65
CA LEU A 143 -9.29 1.76 -4.05
C LEU A 143 -9.37 3.21 -4.57
N ASN A 144 -9.77 4.16 -3.74
CA ASN A 144 -9.89 5.57 -4.12
C ASN A 144 -8.76 6.38 -3.47
N VAL A 145 -7.89 6.97 -4.30
CA VAL A 145 -6.74 7.77 -3.87
C VAL A 145 -7.13 8.93 -2.94
N PHE A 146 -8.28 9.55 -3.15
CA PHE A 146 -8.73 10.71 -2.35
C PHE A 146 -9.21 10.35 -0.93
N THR A 147 -9.45 9.07 -0.67
CA THR A 147 -9.88 8.59 0.65
C THR A 147 -8.75 7.93 1.44
N GLN A 148 -7.54 7.91 0.88
CA GLN A 148 -6.37 7.33 1.51
C GLN A 148 -5.63 8.34 2.39
N ASN A 149 -4.86 7.82 3.35
CA ASN A 149 -3.96 8.64 4.15
C ASN A 149 -2.87 9.25 3.26
N PRO A 150 -2.64 10.58 3.30
CA PRO A 150 -1.62 11.26 2.49
C PRO A 150 -0.21 10.71 2.69
N TRP A 151 0.15 10.31 3.91
CA TRP A 151 1.44 9.71 4.22
C TRP A 151 1.63 8.39 3.46
N TYR A 152 0.61 7.52 3.49
CA TYR A 152 0.64 6.25 2.75
C TYR A 152 0.78 6.49 1.24
N LEU A 153 0.00 7.43 0.69
CA LEU A 153 0.11 7.80 -0.72
C LEU A 153 1.50 8.36 -1.07
N GLY A 154 2.09 9.15 -0.18
CA GLY A 154 3.44 9.68 -0.36
C GLY A 154 4.48 8.59 -0.61
N ARG A 155 4.32 7.41 0.00
CA ARG A 155 5.17 6.24 -0.24
C ARG A 155 4.95 5.58 -1.60
N LEU A 156 3.79 5.77 -2.22
CA LEU A 156 3.46 5.24 -3.54
C LEU A 156 3.87 6.18 -4.70
N VAL A 157 4.07 7.47 -4.41
CA VAL A 157 4.47 8.47 -5.42
C VAL A 157 5.74 8.09 -6.17
N PRO A 158 6.81 7.57 -5.56
CA PRO A 158 8.00 7.13 -6.30
C PRO A 158 7.70 6.06 -7.36
N ALA A 159 6.85 5.09 -7.04
CA ALA A 159 6.42 4.07 -8.01
C ALA A 159 5.60 4.69 -9.15
N ALA A 160 4.70 5.62 -8.83
CA ALA A 160 3.92 6.36 -9.82
C ALA A 160 4.80 7.25 -10.72
N ALA A 161 5.90 7.79 -10.20
CA ALA A 161 6.86 8.56 -10.99
C ALA A 161 7.75 7.67 -11.87
N LYS A 162 8.08 6.45 -11.40
CA LYS A 162 8.96 5.49 -12.09
C LYS A 162 8.31 4.89 -13.33
N TYR A 163 7.03 4.52 -13.24
CA TYR A 163 6.31 3.82 -14.30
C TYR A 163 5.33 4.74 -15.04
N ASN A 164 5.21 4.59 -16.36
CA ASN A 164 4.14 5.24 -17.12
C ASN A 164 2.80 4.51 -16.94
N ALA A 165 1.70 5.17 -17.27
CA ALA A 165 0.35 4.62 -17.10
C ALA A 165 0.16 3.27 -17.83
N ARG A 166 0.71 3.13 -19.05
CA ARG A 166 0.60 1.90 -19.84
C ARG A 166 1.25 0.72 -19.12
N ARG A 167 2.45 0.91 -18.55
CA ARG A 167 3.17 -0.13 -17.82
C ARG A 167 2.41 -0.57 -16.56
N LEU A 168 1.80 0.38 -15.85
CA LEU A 168 0.98 0.07 -14.68
C LEU A 168 -0.30 -0.69 -15.04
N ILE A 169 -0.89 -0.41 -16.20
CA ILE A 169 -2.03 -1.17 -16.75
C ILE A 169 -1.57 -2.58 -17.13
N ASP A 170 -0.41 -2.73 -17.80
CA ASP A 170 0.16 -4.04 -18.11
C ASP A 170 0.37 -4.88 -16.83
N PHE A 171 0.82 -4.27 -15.73
CA PHE A 171 0.91 -4.96 -14.44
C PHE A 171 -0.45 -5.46 -13.97
N GLN A 172 -1.50 -4.63 -14.09
CA GLN A 172 -2.85 -5.02 -13.70
C GLN A 172 -3.36 -6.22 -14.51
N GLU A 173 -3.06 -6.28 -15.81
CA GLU A 173 -3.38 -7.43 -16.65
C GLU A 173 -2.62 -8.69 -16.22
N GLN A 174 -1.35 -8.57 -15.84
CA GLN A 174 -0.58 -9.71 -15.33
C GLN A 174 -1.14 -10.22 -13.99
N PHE A 175 -1.63 -9.33 -13.13
CA PHE A 175 -2.29 -9.73 -11.89
C PHE A 175 -3.58 -10.49 -12.14
N ILE A 176 -4.39 -10.09 -13.14
CA ILE A 176 -5.59 -10.82 -13.53
C ILE A 176 -5.23 -12.22 -14.01
N ARG A 177 -4.22 -12.35 -14.89
CA ARG A 177 -3.74 -13.64 -15.37
C ARG A 177 -3.23 -14.54 -14.25
N ALA A 178 -2.49 -13.99 -13.29
CA ALA A 178 -2.04 -14.73 -12.13
C ALA A 178 -3.21 -15.19 -11.26
N PHE A 179 -4.24 -14.35 -11.08
CA PHE A 179 -5.46 -14.75 -10.38
C PHE A 179 -6.18 -15.92 -11.08
N GLU A 180 -6.32 -15.88 -12.39
CA GLU A 180 -6.91 -16.97 -13.18
C GLU A 180 -6.11 -18.27 -13.00
N GLN A 181 -4.78 -18.22 -13.01
CA GLN A 181 -3.92 -19.37 -12.76
C GLN A 181 -4.11 -19.93 -11.34
N LEU A 182 -4.25 -19.04 -10.33
CA LEU A 182 -4.44 -19.45 -8.94
C LEU A 182 -5.79 -20.13 -8.67
N LEU A 183 -6.81 -19.92 -9.51
CA LEU A 183 -8.12 -20.59 -9.35
C LEU A 183 -8.04 -22.11 -9.50
N GLY A 184 -7.14 -22.61 -10.33
CA GLY A 184 -6.93 -24.04 -10.57
C GLY A 184 -5.65 -24.62 -9.96
N ALA A 185 -4.86 -23.79 -9.27
CA ALA A 185 -3.55 -24.18 -8.77
C ALA A 185 -3.63 -24.94 -7.43
N THR A 186 -2.74 -25.90 -7.24
CA THR A 186 -2.48 -26.49 -5.94
C THR A 186 -1.73 -25.49 -5.03
N LYS A 187 -1.66 -25.77 -3.73
CA LYS A 187 -0.91 -24.89 -2.81
C LYS A 187 0.59 -24.86 -3.10
N GLU A 188 1.11 -25.97 -3.61
CA GLU A 188 2.51 -26.17 -3.98
C GLU A 188 2.88 -25.34 -5.22
N ASP A 189 1.94 -25.08 -6.13
CA ASP A 189 2.17 -24.31 -7.36
C ASP A 189 2.10 -22.79 -7.14
N GLN A 190 1.40 -22.34 -6.10
CA GLN A 190 1.16 -20.91 -5.87
C GLN A 190 2.43 -20.06 -5.75
N PRO A 191 3.51 -20.50 -5.05
CA PRO A 191 4.76 -19.75 -5.00
C PRO A 191 5.36 -19.51 -6.39
N THR A 192 5.32 -20.54 -7.24
CA THR A 192 5.84 -20.47 -8.61
C THR A 192 5.05 -19.46 -9.45
N ILE A 193 3.72 -19.49 -9.38
CA ILE A 193 2.86 -18.53 -10.09
C ILE A 193 3.17 -17.09 -9.67
N MET A 194 3.35 -16.84 -8.38
CA MET A 194 3.66 -15.50 -7.88
C MET A 194 5.07 -15.03 -8.27
N LYS A 195 6.06 -15.91 -8.28
CA LYS A 195 7.41 -15.58 -8.77
C LYS A 195 7.43 -15.31 -10.27
N GLU A 196 6.74 -16.12 -11.07
CA GLU A 196 6.60 -15.87 -12.50
C GLU A 196 5.89 -14.54 -12.79
N LEU A 197 4.86 -14.19 -12.01
CA LEU A 197 4.22 -12.88 -12.08
C LEU A 197 5.24 -11.77 -11.87
N ALA A 198 6.05 -11.84 -10.81
CA ALA A 198 7.09 -10.85 -10.53
C ALA A 198 8.11 -10.75 -11.66
N ILE A 199 8.58 -11.87 -12.19
CA ILE A 199 9.52 -11.93 -13.32
C ILE A 199 8.92 -11.31 -14.58
N ARG A 200 7.67 -11.62 -14.93
CA ARG A 200 6.98 -11.05 -16.10
C ARG A 200 6.81 -9.52 -15.97
N CYS A 201 6.55 -9.05 -14.76
CA CYS A 201 6.36 -7.63 -14.51
C CYS A 201 7.69 -6.86 -14.40
N LEU A 202 8.68 -7.36 -13.69
CA LEU A 202 9.87 -6.64 -13.32
C LEU A 202 11.13 -7.09 -14.07
N GLY A 203 11.13 -8.30 -14.63
CA GLY A 203 12.30 -8.87 -15.33
C GLY A 203 12.55 -8.30 -16.74
N ARG A 204 11.63 -7.50 -17.31
CA ARG A 204 11.88 -6.79 -18.56
C ARG A 204 12.59 -5.49 -18.25
N ALA A 205 13.82 -5.35 -18.74
CA ALA A 205 14.50 -4.05 -18.76
C ALA A 205 13.57 -3.00 -19.42
N ASN A 206 13.46 -1.83 -18.79
CA ASN A 206 12.75 -0.68 -19.33
C ASN A 206 13.40 -0.21 -20.63
#